data_0f915c32b7429c96f6be0b1aad70429c
#
_entry.id   0f915c32b7429c96f6be0b1aad70429c
#
_cell.length_a   1.000
_cell.length_b   1.000
_cell.length_c   1.000
_cell.angle_alpha   90.00
_cell.angle_beta   90.00
_cell.angle_gamma   90.00
#
_symmetry.space_group_name_H-M   'P 1'
#
loop_
_entity.id
_entity.type
_entity.pdbx_description
1 polymer ?
#
loop_
_entity_poly.entity_id
_entity_poly.type
_entity_poly.pdbx_seq_one_letter_code
_entity_poly.pdbx_strand_id
1 'polypeptide(L)'
;MALDCESFGADGITVHPRPDERHIRRTDVFGLRGVLRTEFNIEGYPSKEFIDLVLRAKPTQVTLVPDKPDQLTSNDGWDTKTNLSFLTDVLDTFSKAGIRTSVFVGTELEMLDYAAKAGTDRVELTPSLMRRSIRKTV
;
A
#
# COMPACT_ATOMS: atom_id res chain seq x y z
N MET A 1 -5.07 19.36 -3.93
CA MET A 1 -4.94 18.33 -4.95
C MET A 1 -5.82 17.10 -4.69
N ALA A 2 -5.76 16.48 -3.53
CA ALA A 2 -6.59 15.31 -3.23
C ALA A 2 -8.10 15.61 -3.29
N LEU A 3 -8.53 16.73 -2.75
CA LEU A 3 -9.93 17.15 -2.82
C LEU A 3 -10.36 17.45 -4.26
N ASP A 4 -9.46 17.96 -5.08
CA ASP A 4 -9.74 18.20 -6.49
C ASP A 4 -9.97 16.88 -7.22
N CYS A 5 -9.17 15.85 -6.92
CA CYS A 5 -9.35 14.53 -7.49
C CYS A 5 -10.72 13.95 -7.12
N GLU A 6 -11.16 14.12 -5.87
CA GLU A 6 -12.49 13.68 -5.44
C GLU A 6 -13.60 14.43 -6.20
N SER A 7 -13.44 15.74 -6.39
CA SER A 7 -14.43 16.52 -7.10
C SER A 7 -14.54 16.13 -8.58
N PHE A 8 -13.50 15.55 -9.16
CA PHE A 8 -13.50 15.02 -10.53
C PHE A 8 -13.92 13.56 -10.61
N GLY A 9 -14.40 12.96 -9.52
CA GLY A 9 -14.97 11.62 -9.54
C GLY A 9 -14.00 10.51 -9.15
N ALA A 10 -12.89 10.81 -8.50
CA ALA A 10 -11.98 9.78 -8.02
C ALA A 10 -12.66 8.94 -6.93
N ASP A 11 -12.53 7.61 -7.01
CA ASP A 11 -13.12 6.68 -6.05
C ASP A 11 -12.23 6.44 -4.83
N GLY A 12 -10.97 6.86 -4.88
CA GLY A 12 -10.04 6.71 -3.77
C GLY A 12 -8.78 7.54 -3.98
N ILE A 13 -8.11 7.83 -2.88
CA ILE A 13 -6.86 8.58 -2.87
C ILE A 13 -5.78 7.74 -2.21
N THR A 14 -4.65 7.60 -2.88
CA THR A 14 -3.48 6.88 -2.35
C THR A 14 -2.36 7.87 -2.09
N VAL A 15 -1.77 7.78 -0.91
CA VAL A 15 -0.60 8.58 -0.54
C VAL A 15 0.53 7.66 -0.08
N HIS A 16 1.76 8.06 -0.37
CA HIS A 16 2.95 7.32 0.03
C HIS A 16 3.86 8.23 0.87
N PRO A 17 3.62 8.32 2.18
CA PRO A 17 4.44 9.16 3.06
C PRO A 17 5.80 8.50 3.29
N ARG A 18 6.79 8.90 2.50
CA ARG A 18 8.14 8.37 2.63
C ARG A 18 8.79 8.89 3.92
N PRO A 19 9.76 8.14 4.49
CA PRO A 19 10.44 8.59 5.72
C PRO A 19 11.11 9.95 5.61
N ASP A 20 11.54 10.33 4.40
CA ASP A 20 12.15 11.65 4.14
C ASP A 20 11.12 12.75 3.90
N GLU A 21 9.81 12.42 3.96
CA GLU A 21 8.71 13.34 3.73
C GLU A 21 8.79 14.08 2.38
N ARG A 22 9.36 13.41 1.37
CA ARG A 22 9.64 14.01 0.06
C ARG A 22 8.40 14.53 -0.66
N HIS A 23 7.31 13.79 -0.63
CA HIS A 23 6.10 14.12 -1.39
C HIS A 23 4.92 14.49 -0.49
N ILE A 24 4.85 13.93 0.70
CA ILE A 24 3.79 14.19 1.65
C ILE A 24 4.33 14.07 3.07
N ARG A 25 3.91 14.97 3.94
CA ARG A 25 4.33 14.95 5.35
C ARG A 25 3.40 14.08 6.16
N ARG A 26 3.88 13.57 7.29
CA ARG A 26 3.06 12.77 8.21
C ARG A 26 1.85 13.55 8.69
N THR A 27 2.02 14.84 8.96
CA THR A 27 0.92 15.71 9.38
C THR A 27 -0.15 15.84 8.30
N ASP A 28 0.24 15.80 7.01
CA ASP A 28 -0.69 15.87 5.89
C ASP A 28 -1.59 14.64 5.83
N VAL A 29 -1.06 13.47 6.24
CA VAL A 29 -1.82 12.22 6.28
C VAL A 29 -3.03 12.37 7.20
N PHE A 30 -2.84 12.93 8.39
CA PHE A 30 -3.93 13.12 9.34
C PHE A 30 -4.94 14.18 8.84
N GLY A 31 -4.43 15.23 8.20
CA GLY A 31 -5.30 16.25 7.60
C GLY A 31 -6.18 15.68 6.49
N LEU A 32 -5.59 14.88 5.61
CA LEU A 32 -6.32 14.24 4.52
C LEU A 32 -7.37 13.27 5.05
N ARG A 33 -7.02 12.49 6.08
CA ARG A 33 -7.96 11.54 6.68
C ARG A 33 -9.24 12.22 7.16
N GLY A 34 -9.12 13.44 7.68
CA GLY A 34 -10.26 14.19 8.20
C GLY A 34 -11.15 14.81 7.13
N VAL A 35 -10.64 15.04 5.92
CA VAL A 35 -11.39 15.77 4.87
C VAL A 35 -11.80 14.91 3.67
N LEU A 36 -11.16 13.75 3.45
CA LEU A 36 -11.49 12.88 2.33
C LEU A 36 -12.80 12.13 2.56
N ARG A 37 -13.62 12.06 1.53
CA ARG A 37 -14.90 11.34 1.54
C ARG A 37 -14.80 9.97 0.86
N THR A 38 -13.82 9.80 -0.01
CA THR A 38 -13.57 8.55 -0.75
C THR A 38 -12.65 7.64 0.04
N GLU A 39 -12.31 6.47 -0.52
CA GLU A 39 -11.38 5.56 0.10
C GLU A 39 -10.01 6.22 0.24
N PHE A 40 -9.40 6.06 1.41
CA PHE A 40 -8.06 6.58 1.69
C PHE A 40 -7.11 5.41 1.88
N ASN A 41 -6.10 5.32 1.01
CA ASN A 41 -5.09 4.27 1.04
C ASN A 41 -3.73 4.87 1.36
N ILE A 42 -3.06 4.32 2.37
CA ILE A 42 -1.69 4.72 2.71
C ILE A 42 -0.76 3.62 2.25
N GLU A 43 0.23 3.97 1.43
CA GLU A 43 1.20 3.05 0.87
C GLU A 43 2.56 3.28 1.50
N GLY A 44 3.29 2.20 1.82
CA GLY A 44 4.62 2.34 2.36
C GLY A 44 5.25 1.02 2.80
N TYR A 45 6.54 1.10 3.14
CA TYR A 45 7.28 -0.01 3.72
C TYR A 45 6.89 -0.16 5.20
N PRO A 46 6.60 -1.37 5.67
CA PRO A 46 6.09 -1.59 7.03
C PRO A 46 7.19 -1.51 8.10
N SER A 47 7.82 -0.36 8.20
CA SER A 47 8.69 -0.05 9.32
C SER A 47 7.83 0.19 10.56
N LYS A 48 8.46 0.16 11.74
CA LYS A 48 7.75 0.42 12.99
C LYS A 48 7.04 1.78 12.97
N GLU A 49 7.71 2.78 12.44
CA GLU A 49 7.18 4.14 12.34
C GLU A 49 5.98 4.21 11.40
N PHE A 50 6.07 3.51 10.26
CA PHE A 50 4.97 3.44 9.29
C PHE A 50 3.76 2.73 9.88
N ILE A 51 3.98 1.61 10.57
CA ILE A 51 2.89 0.87 11.20
C ILE A 51 2.18 1.75 12.23
N ASP A 52 2.93 2.47 13.04
CA ASP A 52 2.37 3.38 14.04
C ASP A 52 1.55 4.50 13.38
N LEU A 53 2.07 5.08 12.30
CA LEU A 53 1.38 6.13 11.56
C LEU A 53 0.03 5.63 11.03
N VAL A 54 0.03 4.45 10.40
CA VAL A 54 -1.19 3.86 9.82
C VAL A 54 -2.22 3.54 10.91
N LEU A 55 -1.78 2.98 12.02
CA LEU A 55 -2.68 2.65 13.12
C LEU A 55 -3.33 3.90 13.72
N ARG A 56 -2.61 5.02 13.75
CA ARG A 56 -3.14 6.29 14.24
C ARG A 56 -4.08 6.96 13.24
N ALA A 57 -3.71 6.93 11.96
CA ALA A 57 -4.51 7.58 10.91
C ALA A 57 -5.77 6.79 10.57
N LYS A 58 -5.75 5.49 10.73
CA LYS A 58 -6.88 4.60 10.42
C LYS A 58 -7.45 4.82 9.03
N PRO A 59 -6.64 4.63 7.98
CA PRO A 59 -7.13 4.75 6.61
C PRO A 59 -8.11 3.62 6.29
N THR A 60 -8.77 3.74 5.15
CA THR A 60 -9.62 2.66 4.63
C THR A 60 -8.77 1.43 4.31
N GLN A 61 -7.60 1.66 3.74
CA GLN A 61 -6.70 0.60 3.30
C GLN A 61 -5.24 0.99 3.53
N VAL A 62 -4.40 -0.01 3.72
CA VAL A 62 -2.94 0.14 3.73
C VAL A 62 -2.37 -0.78 2.66
N THR A 63 -1.43 -0.27 1.86
CA THR A 63 -0.71 -1.06 0.85
C THR A 63 0.75 -1.16 1.23
N LEU A 64 1.24 -2.38 1.37
CA LEU A 64 2.63 -2.62 1.78
C LEU A 64 3.52 -2.78 0.56
N VAL A 65 4.60 -2.00 0.52
CA VAL A 65 5.62 -2.08 -0.54
C VAL A 65 6.95 -2.50 0.07
N PRO A 66 7.80 -3.22 -0.70
CA PRO A 66 9.07 -3.75 -0.18
C PRO A 66 10.20 -2.72 -0.18
N ASP A 67 9.92 -1.48 -0.51
CA ASP A 67 10.95 -0.45 -0.65
C ASP A 67 11.46 0.02 0.70
N LYS A 68 12.70 -0.31 1.00
CA LYS A 68 13.34 0.22 2.19
C LYS A 68 13.48 1.74 2.07
N PRO A 69 13.60 2.46 3.20
CA PRO A 69 13.64 3.92 3.19
C PRO A 69 14.71 4.55 2.30
N ASP A 70 15.80 3.82 2.01
CA ASP A 70 16.90 4.31 1.18
C ASP A 70 16.70 4.07 -0.32
N GLN A 71 15.65 3.38 -0.73
CA GLN A 71 15.38 3.13 -2.15
C GLN A 71 14.65 4.31 -2.79
N LEU A 72 15.01 4.61 -4.04
CA LEU A 72 14.45 5.75 -4.77
C LEU A 72 13.13 5.42 -5.47
N THR A 73 12.95 4.18 -5.94
CA THR A 73 11.77 3.76 -6.69
C THR A 73 11.32 2.37 -6.30
N SER A 74 10.01 2.13 -6.45
CA SER A 74 9.38 0.82 -6.30
C SER A 74 9.43 0.07 -7.63
N ASN A 75 10.40 -0.81 -7.80
CA ASN A 75 10.53 -1.57 -9.04
C ASN A 75 9.97 -2.99 -8.96
N ASP A 76 10.08 -3.61 -7.80
CA ASP A 76 9.71 -5.01 -7.62
C ASP A 76 8.67 -5.17 -6.51
N GLY A 77 7.87 -6.22 -6.62
CA GLY A 77 6.96 -6.59 -5.56
C GLY A 77 7.66 -7.37 -4.45
N TRP A 78 6.92 -7.70 -3.43
CA TRP A 78 7.43 -8.49 -2.31
C TRP A 78 7.85 -9.90 -2.72
N ASP A 79 8.93 -10.38 -2.14
CA ASP A 79 9.20 -11.81 -2.07
C ASP A 79 8.37 -12.35 -0.90
N THR A 80 7.14 -12.71 -1.18
CA THR A 80 6.18 -13.11 -0.17
C THR A 80 6.53 -14.45 0.48
N LYS A 81 7.26 -15.29 -0.23
CA LYS A 81 7.71 -16.58 0.30
C LYS A 81 8.72 -16.39 1.41
N THR A 82 9.79 -15.63 1.14
CA THR A 82 10.85 -15.35 2.11
C THR A 82 10.34 -14.53 3.30
N ASN A 83 9.41 -13.60 3.05
CA ASN A 83 8.89 -12.69 4.05
C ASN A 83 7.52 -13.09 4.60
N LEU A 84 7.11 -14.33 4.40
CA LEU A 84 5.76 -14.78 4.78
C LEU A 84 5.44 -14.51 6.25
N SER A 85 6.34 -14.90 7.16
CA SER A 85 6.13 -14.71 8.59
C SER A 85 6.00 -13.23 8.95
N PHE A 86 6.90 -12.41 8.43
CA PHE A 86 6.89 -10.97 8.67
C PHE A 86 5.60 -10.33 8.16
N LEU A 87 5.22 -10.64 6.92
CA LEU A 87 4.01 -10.09 6.32
C LEU A 87 2.75 -10.55 7.06
N THR A 88 2.71 -11.81 7.47
CA THR A 88 1.58 -12.35 8.22
C THR A 88 1.34 -11.55 9.50
N ASP A 89 2.40 -11.27 10.25
CA ASP A 89 2.31 -10.51 11.50
C ASP A 89 1.84 -9.07 11.25
N VAL A 90 2.40 -8.42 10.25
CA VAL A 90 2.05 -7.03 9.92
C VAL A 90 0.60 -6.94 9.44
N LEU A 91 0.20 -7.83 8.53
CA LEU A 91 -1.16 -7.84 8.00
C LEU A 91 -2.18 -8.13 9.09
N ASP A 92 -1.87 -9.04 10.01
CA ASP A 92 -2.73 -9.33 11.15
C ASP A 92 -2.94 -8.10 12.02
N THR A 93 -1.88 -7.35 12.27
CA THR A 93 -1.94 -6.12 13.05
C THR A 93 -2.94 -5.12 12.45
N PHE A 94 -2.87 -4.91 11.14
CA PHE A 94 -3.78 -3.99 10.46
C PHE A 94 -5.21 -4.53 10.39
N SER A 95 -5.36 -5.82 10.13
CA SER A 95 -6.69 -6.46 10.07
C SER A 95 -7.43 -6.34 11.40
N LYS A 96 -6.73 -6.52 12.50
CA LYS A 96 -7.31 -6.37 13.84
C LYS A 96 -7.74 -4.93 14.14
N ALA A 97 -7.09 -3.97 13.48
CA ALA A 97 -7.46 -2.56 13.61
C ALA A 97 -8.61 -2.15 12.67
N GLY A 98 -9.13 -3.09 11.88
CA GLY A 98 -10.23 -2.82 10.96
C GLY A 98 -9.79 -2.16 9.66
N ILE A 99 -8.51 -2.24 9.32
CA ILE A 99 -7.95 -1.64 8.11
C ILE A 99 -7.81 -2.72 7.03
N ARG A 100 -8.34 -2.45 5.83
CA ARG A 100 -8.19 -3.37 4.70
C ARG A 100 -6.72 -3.39 4.26
N THR A 101 -6.19 -4.58 3.96
CA THR A 101 -4.78 -4.76 3.62
C THR A 101 -4.58 -5.07 2.15
N SER A 102 -3.47 -4.58 1.60
CA SER A 102 -3.03 -4.84 0.24
C SER A 102 -1.51 -5.01 0.23
N VAL A 103 -1.01 -5.89 -0.63
CA VAL A 103 0.43 -6.16 -0.75
C VAL A 103 0.83 -5.98 -2.21
N PHE A 104 1.91 -5.25 -2.42
CA PHE A 104 2.47 -5.00 -3.75
C PHE A 104 3.31 -6.20 -4.18
N VAL A 105 2.87 -6.93 -5.20
CA VAL A 105 3.53 -8.16 -5.66
C VAL A 105 3.77 -8.18 -7.16
N GLY A 106 4.70 -9.02 -7.59
CA GLY A 106 4.92 -9.29 -9.00
C GLY A 106 3.94 -10.32 -9.55
N THR A 107 4.17 -10.75 -10.80
CA THR A 107 3.28 -11.67 -11.51
C THR A 107 3.47 -13.14 -11.24
N GLU A 108 4.49 -13.49 -10.50
CA GLU A 108 4.77 -14.89 -10.24
C GLU A 108 3.64 -15.51 -9.42
N LEU A 109 3.07 -16.61 -9.92
CA LEU A 109 1.95 -17.28 -9.25
C LEU A 109 2.32 -17.69 -7.82
N GLU A 110 3.57 -18.12 -7.62
CA GLU A 110 4.07 -18.48 -6.31
C GLU A 110 3.98 -17.30 -5.33
N MET A 111 4.36 -16.10 -5.78
CA MET A 111 4.30 -14.91 -4.94
C MET A 111 2.86 -14.54 -4.58
N LEU A 112 1.94 -14.70 -5.52
CA LEU A 112 0.52 -14.46 -5.29
C LEU A 112 -0.06 -15.46 -4.29
N ASP A 113 0.33 -16.72 -4.38
CA ASP A 113 -0.09 -17.76 -3.44
C ASP A 113 0.34 -17.45 -2.02
N TYR A 114 1.60 -17.06 -1.83
CA TYR A 114 2.11 -16.72 -0.51
C TYR A 114 1.52 -15.42 0.03
N ALA A 115 1.19 -14.49 -0.85
CA ALA A 115 0.47 -13.28 -0.43
C ALA A 115 -0.89 -13.64 0.17
N ALA A 116 -1.63 -14.54 -0.48
CA ALA A 116 -2.89 -15.03 0.05
C ALA A 116 -2.72 -15.75 1.38
N LYS A 117 -1.67 -16.57 1.52
CA LYS A 117 -1.37 -17.26 2.77
C LYS A 117 -1.02 -16.29 3.89
N ALA A 118 -0.41 -15.17 3.57
CA ALA A 118 -0.11 -14.14 4.57
C ALA A 118 -1.37 -13.44 5.11
N GLY A 119 -2.49 -13.57 4.42
CA GLY A 119 -3.77 -13.04 4.88
C GLY A 119 -4.11 -11.67 4.34
N THR A 120 -3.50 -11.25 3.24
CA THR A 120 -3.83 -9.96 2.62
C THR A 120 -5.24 -10.01 2.01
N ASP A 121 -5.95 -8.89 2.09
CA ASP A 121 -7.28 -8.77 1.48
C ASP A 121 -7.19 -8.55 -0.03
N ARG A 122 -6.14 -7.85 -0.47
CA ARG A 122 -5.92 -7.50 -1.88
C ARG A 122 -4.46 -7.61 -2.24
N VAL A 123 -4.17 -7.63 -3.54
CA VAL A 123 -2.82 -7.50 -4.07
C VAL A 123 -2.81 -6.39 -5.10
N GLU A 124 -1.69 -5.68 -5.17
CA GLU A 124 -1.44 -4.67 -6.17
C GLU A 124 -0.29 -5.15 -7.04
N LEU A 125 -0.50 -5.17 -8.35
CA LEU A 125 0.48 -5.71 -9.30
C LEU A 125 1.50 -4.65 -9.70
N THR A 126 2.73 -5.09 -9.97
CA THR A 126 3.79 -4.17 -10.36
C THR A 126 3.46 -3.49 -11.70
N PRO A 127 3.92 -2.24 -11.91
CA PRO A 127 3.63 -1.52 -13.16
C PRO A 127 4.10 -2.22 -14.42
N SER A 128 5.22 -2.93 -14.37
CA SER A 128 5.73 -3.68 -15.53
C SER A 128 4.74 -4.75 -15.98
N LEU A 129 4.05 -5.37 -15.04
CA LEU A 129 3.02 -6.35 -15.36
C LEU A 129 1.79 -5.69 -15.96
N MET A 130 1.36 -4.58 -15.40
CA MET A 130 0.22 -3.84 -15.90
C MET A 130 0.43 -3.42 -17.37
N ARG A 131 1.64 -3.00 -17.70
CA ARG A 131 2.02 -2.67 -19.08
C ARG A 131 1.89 -3.88 -20.02
N ARG A 132 2.34 -5.05 -19.55
CA ARG A 132 2.23 -6.28 -20.33
C ARG A 132 0.78 -6.68 -20.55
N SER A 133 -0.04 -6.54 -19.53
CA SER A 133 -1.47 -6.84 -19.62
C SER A 133 -2.16 -5.92 -20.63
N ILE A 134 -1.85 -4.63 -20.59
CA ILE A 134 -2.40 -3.65 -21.54
C ILE A 134 -2.00 -4.00 -22.97
N ARG A 135 -0.75 -4.37 -23.19
CA ARG A 135 -0.26 -4.77 -24.51
C ARG A 135 -0.98 -6.00 -25.06
N LYS A 136 -1.32 -6.94 -24.20
CA LYS A 136 -2.03 -8.16 -24.60
C LYS A 136 -3.48 -7.89 -24.98
N THR A 137 -4.08 -6.88 -24.41
CA THR A 137 -5.48 -6.52 -24.67
C THR A 137 -5.64 -5.63 -25.90
N VAL A 138 -4.56 -5.07 -26.37
CA VAL A 138 -4.53 -4.24 -27.57
C VAL A 138 -4.10 -5.08 -28.77
#